data_3302d3bdb979e00f6cef62c7de4d3811
#
_entry.id   3302d3bdb979e00f6cef62c7de4d3811
#
_cell.length_a   1.000
_cell.length_b   1.000
_cell.length_c   1.000
_cell.angle_alpha   90.00
_cell.angle_beta   90.00
_cell.angle_gamma   90.00
#
_symmetry.space_group_name_H-M   'P 1'
#
loop_
_entity.id
_entity.type
_entity.pdbx_description
1 polymer ?
#
loop_
_entity_poly.entity_id
_entity_poly.type
_entity_poly.pdbx_seq_one_letter_code
_entity_poly.pdbx_strand_id
1 'polypeptide(L)'
;DGEVIGQQFPSDTGPIDLLAVSKDESELLVIELKRGRVSDVVVGQIQRYMGYVVSELAEENQTVRGVIIGLEDDLRLQRALSVAVNIEFYRYQVDFKLFKG
;
A
#
# COMPACT_ATOMS: atom_id res chain seq x y z
N ASP A 1 8.64 -7.76 8.52
CA ASP A 1 9.53 -8.70 7.86
C ASP A 1 8.74 -9.74 7.08
N GLY A 2 8.86 -9.73 5.83
CA GLY A 2 8.22 -10.65 4.92
C GLY A 2 8.98 -10.61 3.60
N GLU A 3 8.36 -11.13 2.57
CA GLU A 3 8.99 -11.19 1.27
C GLU A 3 8.15 -10.43 0.25
N VAL A 4 8.82 -9.75 -0.67
CA VAL A 4 8.18 -9.13 -1.82
C VAL A 4 7.86 -10.25 -2.82
N ILE A 5 6.58 -10.38 -3.14
CA ILE A 5 6.13 -11.33 -4.17
C ILE A 5 6.38 -10.75 -5.56
N GLY A 6 6.13 -9.43 -5.72
CA GLY A 6 6.35 -8.78 -7.00
C GLY A 6 6.27 -7.27 -6.92
N GLN A 7 6.88 -6.62 -7.90
CA GLN A 7 6.81 -5.19 -8.14
C GLN A 7 5.99 -4.98 -9.42
N GLN A 8 5.20 -3.91 -9.45
CA GLN A 8 4.29 -3.66 -10.57
C GLN A 8 3.49 -4.91 -10.92
N PHE A 9 2.96 -5.55 -9.86
CA PHE A 9 2.27 -6.82 -9.98
C PHE A 9 0.94 -6.64 -10.72
N PRO A 10 0.70 -7.38 -11.81
CA PRO A 10 -0.49 -7.15 -12.62
C PRO A 10 -1.78 -7.51 -11.90
N SER A 11 -2.79 -6.66 -12.05
CA SER A 11 -4.15 -6.94 -11.62
C SER A 11 -5.10 -6.51 -12.72
N ASP A 12 -6.37 -6.83 -12.56
CA ASP A 12 -7.39 -6.49 -13.56
C ASP A 12 -7.73 -4.99 -13.60
N THR A 13 -7.28 -4.21 -12.61
CA THR A 13 -7.51 -2.77 -12.56
C THR A 13 -6.22 -1.95 -12.59
N GLY A 14 -5.11 -2.56 -12.98
CA GLY A 14 -3.82 -1.91 -13.09
C GLY A 14 -2.74 -2.59 -12.25
N PRO A 15 -1.49 -2.14 -12.37
CA PRO A 15 -0.40 -2.77 -11.64
C PRO A 15 -0.39 -2.34 -10.17
N ILE A 16 -0.20 -3.32 -9.29
CA ILE A 16 0.03 -3.10 -7.86
C ILE A 16 1.52 -2.77 -7.70
N ASP A 17 1.84 -1.65 -7.04
CA ASP A 17 3.24 -1.22 -6.92
C ASP A 17 4.10 -2.29 -6.27
N LEU A 18 3.69 -2.79 -5.12
CA LEU A 18 4.38 -3.87 -4.44
C LEU A 18 3.35 -4.82 -3.83
N LEU A 19 3.58 -6.10 -4.00
CA LEU A 19 2.81 -7.14 -3.32
C LEU A 19 3.80 -7.95 -2.48
N ALA A 20 3.48 -8.11 -1.20
CA ALA A 20 4.35 -8.82 -0.26
C ALA A 20 3.56 -9.81 0.58
N VAL A 21 4.26 -10.74 1.20
CA VAL A 21 3.67 -11.68 2.12
C VAL A 21 4.42 -11.59 3.44
N SER A 22 3.70 -11.70 4.55
CA SER A 22 4.31 -11.71 5.88
C SER A 22 5.17 -12.96 6.07
N LYS A 23 6.08 -12.91 7.04
CA LYS A 23 7.03 -13.99 7.28
C LYS A 23 6.37 -15.33 7.56
N ASP A 24 5.24 -15.31 8.28
CA ASP A 24 4.48 -16.51 8.59
C ASP A 24 3.44 -16.86 7.51
N GLU A 25 3.41 -16.08 6.43
CA GLU A 25 2.50 -16.24 5.28
C GLU A 25 1.02 -16.10 5.63
N SER A 26 0.70 -15.51 6.77
CA SER A 26 -0.69 -15.31 7.19
C SER A 26 -1.32 -14.06 6.59
N GLU A 27 -0.51 -13.15 6.05
CA GLU A 27 -1.00 -11.86 5.58
C GLU A 27 -0.35 -11.46 4.28
N LEU A 28 -1.17 -11.05 3.32
CA LEU A 28 -0.69 -10.43 2.08
C LEU A 28 -0.80 -8.92 2.21
N LEU A 29 0.23 -8.21 1.77
CA LEU A 29 0.30 -6.75 1.85
C LEU A 29 0.28 -6.16 0.44
N VAL A 30 -0.68 -5.29 0.22
CA VAL A 30 -0.78 -4.49 -1.00
C VAL A 30 -0.20 -3.13 -0.66
N ILE A 31 0.90 -2.76 -1.29
CA ILE A 31 1.63 -1.54 -0.97
C ILE A 31 1.56 -0.59 -2.15
N GLU A 32 1.12 0.63 -1.88
CA GLU A 32 1.03 1.70 -2.87
C GLU A 32 2.00 2.81 -2.50
N LEU A 33 2.92 3.13 -3.40
CA LEU A 33 3.93 4.15 -3.20
C LEU A 33 3.54 5.40 -3.97
N LYS A 34 3.47 6.52 -3.27
CA LYS A 34 3.13 7.81 -3.90
C LYS A 34 4.27 8.80 -3.67
N ARG A 35 4.62 9.52 -4.72
CA ARG A 35 5.55 10.63 -4.60
C ARG A 35 4.76 11.86 -4.17
N GLY A 36 5.26 12.58 -3.19
CA GLY A 36 4.63 13.81 -2.76
C GLY A 36 3.34 13.59 -1.98
N ARG A 37 2.38 14.51 -2.18
CA ARG A 37 1.12 14.49 -1.45
C ARG A 37 0.22 13.35 -1.93
N VAL A 38 -0.43 12.70 -0.96
CA VAL A 38 -1.36 11.61 -1.24
C VAL A 38 -2.78 12.13 -1.13
N SER A 39 -3.58 11.93 -2.18
CA SER A 39 -4.99 12.31 -2.16
C SER A 39 -5.86 11.13 -1.71
N ASP A 40 -7.11 11.44 -1.34
CA ASP A 40 -8.06 10.41 -0.91
C ASP A 40 -8.43 9.43 -2.01
N VAL A 41 -8.17 9.76 -3.27
CA VAL A 41 -8.40 8.86 -4.40
C VAL A 41 -7.63 7.54 -4.24
N VAL A 42 -6.47 7.59 -3.59
CA VAL A 42 -5.65 6.39 -3.38
C VAL A 42 -6.36 5.33 -2.54
N VAL A 43 -7.26 5.74 -1.64
CA VAL A 43 -7.97 4.79 -0.78
C VAL A 43 -8.83 3.85 -1.63
N GLY A 44 -9.60 4.41 -2.57
CA GLY A 44 -10.39 3.58 -3.48
C GLY A 44 -9.52 2.72 -4.39
N GLN A 45 -8.39 3.27 -4.84
CA GLN A 45 -7.45 2.53 -5.68
C GLN A 45 -6.88 1.32 -4.95
N ILE A 46 -6.40 1.51 -3.73
CA ILE A 46 -5.82 0.40 -2.97
C ILE A 46 -6.89 -0.62 -2.57
N GLN A 47 -8.11 -0.16 -2.32
CA GLN A 47 -9.22 -1.09 -2.04
C GLN A 47 -9.51 -2.00 -3.22
N ARG A 48 -9.45 -1.49 -4.45
CA ARG A 48 -9.62 -2.33 -5.64
C ARG A 48 -8.50 -3.36 -5.76
N TYR A 49 -7.27 -2.95 -5.51
CA TYR A 49 -6.13 -3.87 -5.52
C TYR A 49 -6.27 -4.94 -4.44
N MET A 50 -6.66 -4.53 -3.23
CA MET A 50 -6.88 -5.49 -2.13
C MET A 50 -7.98 -6.48 -2.49
N GLY A 51 -9.07 -6.01 -3.10
CA GLY A 51 -10.16 -6.87 -3.55
C GLY A 51 -9.71 -7.89 -4.57
N TYR A 52 -8.87 -7.47 -5.51
CA TYR A 52 -8.27 -8.40 -6.48
C TYR A 52 -7.45 -9.49 -5.77
N VAL A 53 -6.61 -9.08 -4.83
CA VAL A 53 -5.76 -10.03 -4.09
C VAL A 53 -6.61 -11.01 -3.28
N VAL A 54 -7.67 -10.53 -2.63
CA VAL A 54 -8.58 -11.38 -1.88
C VAL A 54 -9.21 -12.44 -2.78
N SER A 55 -9.70 -12.03 -3.95
CA SER A 55 -10.46 -12.94 -4.80
C SER A 55 -9.58 -13.85 -5.66
N GLU A 56 -8.38 -13.41 -6.04
CA GLU A 56 -7.58 -14.12 -7.03
C GLU A 56 -6.31 -14.77 -6.48
N LEU A 57 -5.77 -14.28 -5.37
CA LEU A 57 -4.46 -14.70 -4.90
C LEU A 57 -4.46 -15.25 -3.47
N ALA A 58 -5.25 -14.67 -2.58
CA ALA A 58 -5.21 -15.04 -1.16
C ALA A 58 -5.77 -16.44 -0.94
N GLU A 59 -5.09 -17.20 -0.11
CA GLU A 59 -5.56 -18.49 0.35
C GLU A 59 -6.56 -18.29 1.50
N GLU A 60 -7.30 -19.34 1.81
CA GLU A 60 -8.39 -19.29 2.78
C GLU A 60 -7.96 -18.78 4.15
N ASN A 61 -6.75 -19.11 4.56
CA ASN A 61 -6.21 -18.74 5.86
C ASN A 61 -5.42 -17.42 5.85
N GLN A 62 -5.45 -16.69 4.73
CA GLN A 62 -4.70 -15.46 4.59
C GLN A 62 -5.63 -14.25 4.66
N THR A 63 -5.13 -13.18 5.27
CA THR A 63 -5.79 -11.87 5.26
C THR A 63 -5.02 -10.93 4.34
N VAL A 64 -5.67 -9.84 3.95
CA VAL A 64 -5.08 -8.85 3.06
C VAL A 64 -5.10 -7.49 3.74
N ARG A 65 -3.98 -6.80 3.73
CA ARG A 65 -3.85 -5.47 4.28
C ARG A 65 -3.27 -4.53 3.24
N GLY A 66 -3.76 -3.29 3.23
CA GLY A 66 -3.24 -2.23 2.37
C GLY A 66 -2.31 -1.31 3.13
N VAL A 67 -1.24 -0.88 2.47
CA VAL A 67 -0.28 0.08 3.03
C VAL A 67 -0.04 1.15 1.98
N ILE A 68 -0.31 2.39 2.35
CA ILE A 68 -0.06 3.55 1.51
C ILE A 68 1.15 4.28 2.07
N ILE A 69 2.12 4.56 1.23
CA ILE A 69 3.33 5.29 1.63
C ILE A 69 3.43 6.55 0.79
N GLY A 70 3.51 7.70 1.44
CA GLY A 70 3.61 8.97 0.75
C GLY A 70 4.32 10.02 1.57
N LEU A 71 4.55 11.20 0.98
CA LEU A 71 5.29 12.27 1.63
C LEU A 71 4.38 13.13 2.50
N GLU A 72 3.20 13.45 2.03
CA GLU A 72 2.25 14.31 2.72
C GLU A 72 0.83 13.76 2.61
N ASP A 73 0.01 14.08 3.58
CA ASP A 73 -1.41 13.77 3.58
C ASP A 73 -2.23 15.06 3.69
N ASP A 74 -3.54 14.91 3.65
CA ASP A 74 -4.46 16.02 3.89
C ASP A 74 -5.67 15.52 4.69
N LEU A 75 -6.57 16.45 5.02
CA LEU A 75 -7.73 16.12 5.83
C LEU A 75 -8.66 15.12 5.14
N ARG A 76 -8.81 15.23 3.81
CA ARG A 76 -9.67 14.30 3.06
C ARG A 76 -9.15 12.88 3.16
N LEU A 77 -7.84 12.70 2.99
CA LEU A 77 -7.22 11.39 3.13
C LEU A 77 -7.40 10.85 4.55
N GLN A 78 -7.15 11.69 5.56
CA GLN A 78 -7.31 11.29 6.96
C GLN A 78 -8.73 10.83 7.25
N ARG A 79 -9.73 11.54 6.75
CA ARG A 79 -11.13 11.17 6.97
C ARG A 79 -11.48 9.86 6.27
N ALA A 80 -11.00 9.68 5.04
CA ALA A 80 -11.23 8.44 4.31
C ALA A 80 -10.58 7.25 5.02
N LEU A 81 -9.37 7.43 5.52
CA LEU A 81 -8.63 6.38 6.24
C LEU A 81 -9.29 6.03 7.56
N SER A 82 -9.93 6.99 8.22
CA SER A 82 -10.54 6.76 9.53
C SER A 82 -11.66 5.72 9.51
N VAL A 83 -12.27 5.49 8.35
CA VAL A 83 -13.34 4.50 8.18
C VAL A 83 -12.93 3.34 7.28
N ALA A 84 -11.72 3.36 6.75
CA ALA A 84 -11.23 2.26 5.91
C ALA A 84 -10.76 1.10 6.79
N VAL A 85 -11.03 -0.12 6.33
CA VAL A 85 -10.67 -1.33 7.06
C VAL A 85 -9.37 -1.91 6.51
N ASN A 86 -8.43 -2.20 7.40
CA ASN A 86 -7.16 -2.86 7.07
C ASN A 86 -6.30 -2.06 6.09
N ILE A 87 -6.34 -0.74 6.19
CA ILE A 87 -5.48 0.14 5.38
C ILE A 87 -4.74 1.07 6.34
N GLU A 88 -3.41 1.13 6.19
CA GLU A 88 -2.55 1.99 6.97
C GLU A 88 -1.83 2.98 6.07
N PHE A 89 -1.54 4.15 6.58
CA PHE A 89 -0.80 5.18 5.88
C PHE A 89 0.49 5.49 6.63
N TYR A 90 1.60 5.51 5.93
CA TYR A 90 2.91 5.89 6.45
C TYR A 90 3.46 7.05 5.65
N ARG A 91 4.00 8.04 6.34
CA ARG A 91 4.73 9.12 5.68
C ARG A 91 6.21 8.81 5.69
N TYR A 92 6.88 9.09 4.58
CA TYR A 92 8.32 9.02 4.55
C TYR A 92 8.90 10.43 4.63
N GLN A 93 10.14 10.52 5.05
CA GLN A 93 10.87 11.77 5.18
C GLN A 93 12.18 11.67 4.40
N VAL A 94 12.55 12.76 3.74
CA VAL A 94 13.79 12.82 2.97
C VAL A 94 14.77 13.74 3.69
N ASP A 95 15.91 13.20 4.06
CA ASP A 95 16.98 13.97 4.69
C ASP A 95 18.10 14.18 3.69
N PHE A 96 18.59 15.43 3.61
CA PHE A 96 19.70 15.78 2.72
C PHE A 96 20.94 16.08 3.55
N LYS A 97 22.08 15.60 3.06
CA LYS A 97 23.38 15.98 3.57
C LYS A 97 24.15 16.63 2.44
N LEU A 98 24.68 17.82 2.72
CA LEU A 98 25.43 18.56 1.71
C LEU A 98 26.92 18.47 2.03
N PHE A 99 27.68 18.17 1.01
CA PHE A 99 29.15 18.11 1.12
C PHE A 99 29.73 19.08 0.11
N LYS A 100 30.67 19.91 0.58
CA LYS A 100 31.36 20.83 -0.32
C LYS A 100 32.35 20.01 -1.17
N GLY A 101 32.18 20.15 -2.46
CA GLY A 101 33.05 19.49 -3.44
C GLY A 101 34.37 20.20 -3.67
#